data_7069809f2d1b4455e3acdc90ed6985d2
#
_entry.id   7069809f2d1b4455e3acdc90ed6985d2
#
_cell.length_a   1.000
_cell.length_b   1.000
_cell.length_c   1.000
_cell.angle_alpha   90.00
_cell.angle_beta   90.00
_cell.angle_gamma   90.00
#
_symmetry.space_group_name_H-M   'P 1'
#
loop_
_entity.id
_entity.type
_entity.pdbx_description
1 polymer ?
#
loop_
_entity_poly.entity_id
_entity_poly.type
_entity_poly.pdbx_seq_one_letter_code
_entity_poly.pdbx_strand_id
1 'polypeptide(L)'
;LVPIMNATEEISSQNLDFEIGHSNIKEFEDVLLSFSKMRDDLKMSLEKQWHAEQLQREQIAALAHDLKTPLTVIQGNIDLINETELDDEQRLYADYITESSSQISIYIKTLIDISRTVAGYQLHLEEIDISGYMGQIEAQANSLCLAKGICLHMEKEVDLGIFKTDKLLLERAIMNVISNAVDYSPPLGTIYVTTQKVDHFLHISITDEGTGFTSEAIHHAQEQFFMGDKSRTS
;
A
#
# COMPACT_ATOMS: atom_id res chain seq x y z
N LEU A 1 11.17 19.53 -41.19
CA LEU A 1 11.18 19.96 -39.76
C LEU A 1 9.99 19.47 -38.98
N VAL A 2 8.76 19.54 -39.54
CA VAL A 2 7.54 19.12 -38.84
C VAL A 2 7.59 17.67 -38.30
N PRO A 3 8.01 16.63 -39.07
CA PRO A 3 8.09 15.27 -38.57
C PRO A 3 9.07 15.09 -37.41
N ILE A 4 10.18 15.84 -37.41
CA ILE A 4 11.17 15.80 -36.32
C ILE A 4 10.59 16.43 -35.05
N MET A 5 9.89 17.56 -35.16
CA MET A 5 9.26 18.21 -34.02
C MET A 5 8.19 17.32 -33.42
N ASN A 6 7.33 16.71 -34.24
CA ASN A 6 6.31 15.78 -33.76
C ASN A 6 6.92 14.57 -33.03
N ALA A 7 7.98 13.97 -33.59
CA ALA A 7 8.67 12.86 -32.96
C ALA A 7 9.27 13.24 -31.59
N THR A 8 9.82 14.44 -31.48
CA THR A 8 10.37 14.94 -30.21
C THR A 8 9.28 15.18 -29.17
N GLU A 9 8.14 15.71 -29.59
CA GLU A 9 7.00 15.99 -28.71
C GLU A 9 6.37 14.70 -28.19
N GLU A 10 6.16 13.69 -29.04
CA GLU A 10 5.65 12.40 -28.67
C GLU A 10 6.57 11.67 -27.69
N ILE A 11 7.88 11.63 -27.95
CA ILE A 11 8.87 11.04 -27.03
C ILE A 11 8.88 11.80 -25.69
N SER A 12 8.83 13.14 -25.72
CA SER A 12 8.80 13.97 -24.52
C SER A 12 7.55 13.73 -23.66
N SER A 13 6.41 13.44 -24.30
CA SER A 13 5.16 13.08 -23.63
C SER A 13 5.09 11.60 -23.20
N GLN A 14 6.21 10.86 -23.35
CA GLN A 14 6.30 9.43 -23.06
C GLN A 14 5.39 8.53 -23.93
N ASN A 15 4.89 9.06 -25.04
CA ASN A 15 4.19 8.27 -26.02
C ASN A 15 5.21 7.66 -26.98
N LEU A 16 5.42 6.36 -26.91
CA LEU A 16 6.34 5.62 -27.78
C LEU A 16 5.59 4.82 -28.88
N ASP A 17 4.25 4.86 -28.88
CA ASP A 17 3.40 4.18 -29.85
C ASP A 17 2.94 5.14 -30.95
N PHE A 18 3.89 5.73 -31.68
CA PHE A 18 3.62 6.60 -32.81
C PHE A 18 4.49 6.25 -34.02
N GLU A 19 4.02 6.57 -35.21
CA GLU A 19 4.76 6.39 -36.45
C GLU A 19 5.62 7.64 -36.73
N ILE A 20 6.91 7.42 -36.99
CA ILE A 20 7.82 8.49 -37.39
C ILE A 20 7.65 8.71 -38.89
N GLY A 21 7.29 9.94 -39.24
CA GLY A 21 7.10 10.34 -40.65
C GLY A 21 8.41 10.28 -41.45
N HIS A 22 8.26 10.33 -42.76
CA HIS A 22 9.38 10.27 -43.71
C HIS A 22 9.73 11.66 -44.29
N SER A 23 10.96 11.84 -44.77
CA SER A 23 11.43 13.03 -45.46
C SER A 23 12.06 12.68 -46.80
N ASN A 24 11.79 13.51 -47.82
CA ASN A 24 12.44 13.36 -49.14
C ASN A 24 13.86 13.96 -49.18
N ILE A 25 14.33 14.60 -48.12
CA ILE A 25 15.66 15.16 -47.98
C ILE A 25 16.48 14.13 -47.17
N LYS A 26 17.56 13.65 -47.76
CA LYS A 26 18.38 12.55 -47.24
C LYS A 26 18.87 12.81 -45.83
N GLU A 27 19.37 14.00 -45.54
CA GLU A 27 19.89 14.36 -44.20
C GLU A 27 18.79 14.33 -43.12
N PHE A 28 17.58 14.72 -43.48
CA PHE A 28 16.43 14.64 -42.56
C PHE A 28 15.92 13.23 -42.41
N GLU A 29 15.95 12.40 -43.44
CA GLU A 29 15.60 10.99 -43.40
C GLU A 29 16.55 10.22 -42.46
N ASP A 30 17.89 10.47 -42.58
CA ASP A 30 18.88 9.84 -41.68
C ASP A 30 18.66 10.21 -40.22
N VAL A 31 18.23 11.44 -39.94
CA VAL A 31 17.85 11.88 -38.59
C VAL A 31 16.57 11.15 -38.09
N LEU A 32 15.53 11.08 -38.93
CA LEU A 32 14.28 10.39 -38.57
C LEU A 32 14.51 8.89 -38.34
N LEU A 33 15.35 8.24 -39.11
CA LEU A 33 15.74 6.83 -38.88
C LEU A 33 16.49 6.68 -37.55
N SER A 34 17.34 7.64 -37.19
CA SER A 34 18.03 7.64 -35.89
C SER A 34 17.04 7.81 -34.71
N PHE A 35 16.03 8.67 -34.86
CA PHE A 35 14.93 8.80 -33.88
C PHE A 35 14.11 7.55 -33.77
N SER A 36 13.77 6.88 -34.90
CA SER A 36 13.06 5.62 -34.91
C SER A 36 13.80 4.55 -34.10
N LYS A 37 15.09 4.41 -34.36
CA LYS A 37 15.94 3.48 -33.63
C LYS A 37 16.00 3.80 -32.13
N MET A 38 16.16 5.06 -31.76
CA MET A 38 16.21 5.50 -30.37
C MET A 38 14.89 5.21 -29.67
N ARG A 39 13.74 5.49 -30.30
CA ARG A 39 12.41 5.16 -29.78
C ARG A 39 12.27 3.64 -29.54
N ASP A 40 12.67 2.82 -30.51
CA ASP A 40 12.56 1.38 -30.43
C ASP A 40 13.48 0.80 -29.33
N ASP A 41 14.71 1.31 -29.22
CA ASP A 41 15.65 0.94 -28.16
C ASP A 41 15.12 1.35 -26.77
N LEU A 42 14.51 2.54 -26.65
CA LEU A 42 13.90 3.00 -25.42
C LEU A 42 12.68 2.15 -25.04
N LYS A 43 11.79 1.86 -26.01
CA LYS A 43 10.63 1.01 -25.80
C LYS A 43 11.05 -0.38 -25.30
N MET A 44 12.01 -0.99 -25.97
CA MET A 44 12.55 -2.31 -25.57
C MET A 44 13.20 -2.27 -24.18
N SER A 45 13.89 -1.18 -23.83
CA SER A 45 14.49 -1.00 -22.50
C SER A 45 13.42 -0.89 -21.42
N LEU A 46 12.37 -0.10 -21.64
CA LEU A 46 11.25 0.03 -20.71
C LEU A 46 10.47 -1.27 -20.55
N GLU A 47 10.22 -2.02 -21.63
CA GLU A 47 9.59 -3.32 -21.58
C GLU A 47 10.42 -4.32 -20.76
N LYS A 48 11.74 -4.38 -20.96
CA LYS A 48 12.64 -5.22 -20.16
C LYS A 48 12.64 -4.84 -18.69
N GLN A 49 12.68 -3.55 -18.39
CA GLN A 49 12.61 -3.06 -17.02
C GLN A 49 11.27 -3.47 -16.38
N TRP A 50 10.17 -3.26 -17.07
CA TRP A 50 8.84 -3.63 -16.60
C TRP A 50 8.74 -5.15 -16.32
N HIS A 51 9.24 -5.99 -17.23
CA HIS A 51 9.27 -7.44 -17.02
C HIS A 51 10.15 -7.85 -15.83
N ALA A 52 11.31 -7.22 -15.66
CA ALA A 52 12.18 -7.49 -14.52
C ALA A 52 11.51 -7.13 -13.19
N GLU A 53 10.83 -5.98 -13.15
CA GLU A 53 10.06 -5.55 -11.99
C GLU A 53 8.90 -6.51 -11.68
N GLN A 54 8.18 -6.99 -12.69
CA GLN A 54 7.12 -7.98 -12.51
C GLN A 54 7.64 -9.29 -11.92
N LEU A 55 8.73 -9.81 -12.49
CA LEU A 55 9.36 -11.04 -12.00
C LEU A 55 9.83 -10.91 -10.56
N GLN A 56 10.45 -9.77 -10.20
CA GLN A 56 10.87 -9.50 -8.83
C GLN A 56 9.70 -9.52 -7.86
N ARG A 57 8.55 -8.97 -8.24
CA ARG A 57 7.33 -8.96 -7.43
C ARG A 57 6.75 -10.35 -7.22
N GLU A 58 6.69 -11.14 -8.30
CA GLU A 58 6.23 -12.52 -8.21
C GLU A 58 7.12 -13.33 -7.25
N GLN A 59 8.44 -13.12 -7.31
CA GLN A 59 9.40 -13.76 -6.41
C GLN A 59 9.18 -13.32 -4.95
N ILE A 60 8.94 -12.04 -4.68
CA ILE A 60 8.65 -11.54 -3.33
C ILE A 60 7.35 -12.14 -2.80
N ALA A 61 6.30 -12.18 -3.63
CA ALA A 61 5.03 -12.76 -3.23
C ALA A 61 5.13 -14.26 -2.91
N ALA A 62 5.90 -15.02 -3.72
CA ALA A 62 6.16 -16.42 -3.50
C ALA A 62 6.95 -16.65 -2.20
N LEU A 63 8.02 -15.90 -1.98
CA LEU A 63 8.82 -15.97 -0.74
C LEU A 63 7.98 -15.65 0.50
N ALA A 64 7.15 -14.62 0.44
CA ALA A 64 6.28 -14.23 1.54
C ALA A 64 5.24 -15.34 1.85
N HIS A 65 4.69 -15.99 0.82
CA HIS A 65 3.81 -17.14 0.99
C HIS A 65 4.53 -18.31 1.67
N ASP A 66 5.75 -18.65 1.20
CA ASP A 66 6.53 -19.76 1.72
C ASP A 66 7.02 -19.52 3.16
N LEU A 67 7.25 -18.25 3.55
CA LEU A 67 7.57 -17.87 4.92
C LEU A 67 6.34 -17.90 5.84
N LYS A 68 5.14 -17.63 5.32
CA LYS A 68 3.91 -17.66 6.13
C LYS A 68 3.63 -19.03 6.72
N THR A 69 3.87 -20.08 5.95
CA THR A 69 3.58 -21.47 6.38
C THR A 69 4.37 -21.89 7.62
N PRO A 70 5.72 -21.82 7.66
CA PRO A 70 6.47 -22.18 8.85
C PRO A 70 6.17 -21.25 10.03
N LEU A 71 5.89 -19.98 9.77
CA LEU A 71 5.55 -19.03 10.82
C LEU A 71 4.21 -19.37 11.49
N THR A 72 3.21 -19.78 10.72
CA THR A 72 1.93 -20.25 11.27
C THR A 72 2.12 -21.49 12.16
N VAL A 73 3.05 -22.39 11.78
CA VAL A 73 3.37 -23.55 12.61
C VAL A 73 4.05 -23.13 13.91
N ILE A 74 4.98 -22.16 13.87
CA ILE A 74 5.63 -21.62 15.07
C ILE A 74 4.59 -20.99 15.99
N GLN A 75 3.72 -20.13 15.47
CA GLN A 75 2.64 -19.50 16.24
C GLN A 75 1.71 -20.54 16.88
N GLY A 76 1.24 -21.51 16.11
CA GLY A 76 0.37 -22.56 16.65
C GLY A 76 1.03 -23.41 17.75
N ASN A 77 2.35 -23.68 17.64
CA ASN A 77 3.06 -24.41 18.69
C ASN A 77 3.23 -23.56 19.95
N ILE A 78 3.53 -22.26 19.82
CA ILE A 78 3.69 -21.39 20.98
C ILE A 78 2.35 -21.15 21.68
N ASP A 79 1.24 -21.06 20.93
CA ASP A 79 -0.10 -20.99 21.50
C ASP A 79 -0.40 -22.24 22.35
N LEU A 80 -0.09 -23.45 21.85
CA LEU A 80 -0.21 -24.69 22.58
C LEU A 80 0.69 -24.75 23.83
N ILE A 81 1.91 -24.24 23.74
CA ILE A 81 2.83 -24.13 24.90
C ILE A 81 2.24 -23.20 25.96
N ASN A 82 1.67 -22.08 25.57
CA ASN A 82 1.03 -21.11 26.47
C ASN A 82 -0.22 -21.67 27.19
N GLU A 83 -0.83 -22.73 26.67
CA GLU A 83 -1.94 -23.44 27.32
C GLU A 83 -1.47 -24.42 28.41
N THR A 84 -0.15 -24.67 28.51
CA THR A 84 0.43 -25.57 29.53
C THR A 84 0.88 -24.80 30.78
N GLU A 85 1.17 -25.54 31.87
CA GLU A 85 1.79 -24.94 33.04
C GLU A 85 3.27 -24.63 32.73
N LEU A 86 3.62 -23.35 32.71
CA LEU A 86 4.96 -22.83 32.46
C LEU A 86 5.53 -22.25 33.75
N ASP A 87 6.81 -22.46 34.00
CA ASP A 87 7.55 -21.67 34.98
C ASP A 87 7.83 -20.24 34.47
N ASP A 88 8.32 -19.36 35.35
CA ASP A 88 8.50 -17.93 35.02
C ASP A 88 9.50 -17.72 33.88
N GLU A 89 10.55 -18.56 33.80
CA GLU A 89 11.57 -18.46 32.75
C GLU A 89 11.03 -18.96 31.40
N GLN A 90 10.31 -20.06 31.40
CA GLN A 90 9.64 -20.62 30.22
C GLN A 90 8.60 -19.64 29.66
N ARG A 91 7.82 -18.99 30.54
CA ARG A 91 6.82 -17.98 30.16
C ARG A 91 7.51 -16.79 29.47
N LEU A 92 8.61 -16.32 30.03
CA LEU A 92 9.39 -15.22 29.43
C LEU A 92 9.88 -15.57 28.01
N TYR A 93 10.38 -16.81 27.82
CA TYR A 93 10.81 -17.24 26.47
C TYR A 93 9.64 -17.41 25.51
N ALA A 94 8.50 -17.91 25.98
CA ALA A 94 7.27 -18.02 25.18
C ALA A 94 6.79 -16.64 24.71
N ASP A 95 6.82 -15.65 25.59
CA ASP A 95 6.45 -14.27 25.26
C ASP A 95 7.40 -13.68 24.20
N TYR A 96 8.70 -13.88 24.31
CA TYR A 96 9.68 -13.43 23.30
C TYR A 96 9.45 -14.09 21.94
N ILE A 97 9.14 -15.39 21.89
CA ILE A 97 8.86 -16.09 20.63
C ILE A 97 7.56 -15.57 20.03
N THR A 98 6.54 -15.34 20.84
CA THR A 98 5.24 -14.78 20.42
C THR A 98 5.43 -13.40 19.80
N GLU A 99 6.15 -12.52 20.47
CA GLU A 99 6.44 -11.17 19.99
C GLU A 99 7.23 -11.20 18.67
N SER A 100 8.32 -11.98 18.63
CA SER A 100 9.15 -12.11 17.43
C SER A 100 8.38 -12.68 16.24
N SER A 101 7.55 -13.69 16.48
CA SER A 101 6.69 -14.29 15.44
C SER A 101 5.66 -13.31 14.91
N SER A 102 5.09 -12.48 15.78
CA SER A 102 4.15 -11.42 15.41
C SER A 102 4.83 -10.35 14.55
N GLN A 103 6.03 -9.92 14.92
CA GLN A 103 6.82 -8.98 14.12
C GLN A 103 7.15 -9.52 12.72
N ILE A 104 7.55 -10.79 12.62
CA ILE A 104 7.81 -11.44 11.32
C ILE A 104 6.53 -11.49 10.49
N SER A 105 5.37 -11.78 11.08
CA SER A 105 4.07 -11.76 10.40
C SER A 105 3.76 -10.39 9.79
N ILE A 106 4.05 -9.32 10.53
CA ILE A 106 3.86 -7.94 10.06
C ILE A 106 4.80 -7.66 8.87
N TYR A 107 6.07 -8.05 8.95
CA TYR A 107 7.01 -7.86 7.84
C TYR A 107 6.60 -8.63 6.59
N ILE A 108 6.17 -9.89 6.71
CA ILE A 108 5.67 -10.69 5.58
C ILE A 108 4.46 -10.01 4.95
N LYS A 109 3.51 -9.56 5.76
CA LYS A 109 2.33 -8.83 5.27
C LYS A 109 2.74 -7.56 4.50
N THR A 110 3.66 -6.78 5.06
CA THR A 110 4.19 -5.57 4.42
C THR A 110 4.87 -5.88 3.09
N LEU A 111 5.68 -6.94 3.00
CA LEU A 111 6.32 -7.38 1.76
C LEU A 111 5.30 -7.76 0.68
N ILE A 112 4.25 -8.50 1.04
CA ILE A 112 3.15 -8.84 0.12
C ILE A 112 2.46 -7.58 -0.37
N ASP A 113 2.22 -6.64 0.54
CA ASP A 113 1.53 -5.40 0.24
C ASP A 113 2.31 -4.52 -0.74
N ILE A 114 3.62 -4.40 -0.54
CA ILE A 114 4.52 -3.69 -1.45
C ILE A 114 4.56 -4.36 -2.81
N SER A 115 4.74 -5.69 -2.83
CA SER A 115 4.75 -6.48 -4.06
C SER A 115 3.50 -6.24 -4.92
N ARG A 116 2.35 -6.06 -4.29
CA ARG A 116 1.06 -5.83 -4.98
C ARG A 116 0.88 -4.38 -5.44
N THR A 117 1.37 -3.40 -4.70
CA THR A 117 1.09 -1.98 -4.96
C THR A 117 1.85 -1.44 -6.18
N VAL A 118 3.05 -1.93 -6.44
CA VAL A 118 3.92 -1.42 -7.54
C VAL A 118 3.62 -2.09 -8.90
N ALA A 119 2.76 -3.10 -8.95
CA ALA A 119 2.56 -3.98 -10.12
C ALA A 119 1.61 -3.48 -11.20
N GLY A 120 1.37 -2.17 -11.33
CA GLY A 120 0.35 -1.70 -12.28
C GLY A 120 -0.99 -2.41 -11.96
N TYR A 121 -1.42 -2.33 -10.72
CA TYR A 121 -2.68 -2.88 -10.26
C TYR A 121 -3.79 -2.41 -11.20
N GLN A 122 -4.43 -3.35 -11.89
CA GLN A 122 -5.61 -3.02 -12.65
C GLN A 122 -6.72 -2.68 -11.66
N LEU A 123 -7.07 -1.40 -11.60
CA LEU A 123 -8.16 -0.92 -10.77
C LEU A 123 -9.46 -1.63 -11.16
N HIS A 124 -10.05 -2.36 -10.23
CA HIS A 124 -11.39 -2.91 -10.36
C HIS A 124 -12.40 -1.88 -9.88
N LEU A 125 -12.69 -0.90 -10.78
CA LEU A 125 -13.61 0.18 -10.46
C LEU A 125 -15.04 -0.33 -10.51
N GLU A 126 -15.74 -0.28 -9.39
CA GLU A 126 -17.17 -0.58 -9.24
C GLU A 126 -17.93 0.59 -8.60
N GLU A 127 -19.21 0.66 -8.83
CA GLU A 127 -20.09 1.63 -8.19
C GLU A 127 -20.47 1.14 -6.80
N ILE A 128 -20.11 1.91 -5.77
CA ILE A 128 -20.28 1.55 -4.37
C ILE A 128 -21.15 2.61 -3.69
N ASP A 129 -22.20 2.17 -2.99
CA ASP A 129 -22.90 2.99 -2.01
C ASP A 129 -21.99 3.17 -0.78
N ILE A 130 -21.44 4.38 -0.66
CA ILE A 130 -20.46 4.70 0.39
C ILE A 130 -21.08 4.61 1.78
N SER A 131 -22.34 4.99 1.96
CA SER A 131 -22.99 4.96 3.27
C SER A 131 -23.07 3.53 3.83
N GLY A 132 -23.51 2.58 3.01
CA GLY A 132 -23.54 1.15 3.38
C GLY A 132 -22.15 0.55 3.55
N TYR A 133 -21.21 0.94 2.69
CA TYR A 133 -19.84 0.47 2.73
C TYR A 133 -19.09 0.93 3.98
N MET A 134 -19.22 2.20 4.38
CA MET A 134 -18.63 2.71 5.61
C MET A 134 -19.19 2.03 6.87
N GLY A 135 -20.42 1.48 6.82
CA GLY A 135 -20.95 0.65 7.90
C GLY A 135 -20.20 -0.69 8.06
N GLN A 136 -19.72 -1.29 6.97
CA GLN A 136 -18.87 -2.49 7.02
C GLN A 136 -17.48 -2.19 7.60
N ILE A 137 -16.88 -1.08 7.18
CA ILE A 137 -15.62 -0.58 7.73
C ILE A 137 -15.74 -0.31 9.24
N GLU A 138 -16.85 0.31 9.67
CA GLU A 138 -17.13 0.59 11.08
C GLU A 138 -17.14 -0.68 11.93
N ALA A 139 -17.78 -1.75 11.45
CA ALA A 139 -17.83 -3.02 12.16
C ALA A 139 -16.44 -3.66 12.34
N GLN A 140 -15.59 -3.61 11.29
CA GLN A 140 -14.22 -4.12 11.35
C GLN A 140 -13.34 -3.26 12.28
N ALA A 141 -13.43 -1.94 12.15
CA ALA A 141 -12.68 -0.99 12.97
C ALA A 141 -13.03 -1.09 14.45
N ASN A 142 -14.32 -1.25 14.76
CA ASN A 142 -14.77 -1.47 16.14
C ASN A 142 -14.13 -2.71 16.76
N SER A 143 -14.01 -3.81 16.02
CA SER A 143 -13.38 -5.03 16.51
C SER A 143 -11.92 -4.82 16.88
N LEU A 144 -11.17 -4.04 16.08
CA LEU A 144 -9.76 -3.67 16.36
C LEU A 144 -9.65 -2.77 17.59
N CYS A 145 -10.50 -1.75 17.68
CA CYS A 145 -10.50 -0.80 18.79
C CYS A 145 -10.84 -1.47 20.11
N LEU A 146 -11.87 -2.34 20.14
CA LEU A 146 -12.29 -3.09 21.34
C LEU A 146 -11.17 -3.99 21.87
N ALA A 147 -10.41 -4.65 20.99
CA ALA A 147 -9.29 -5.50 21.41
C ALA A 147 -8.20 -4.75 22.19
N LYS A 148 -8.08 -3.43 22.00
CA LYS A 148 -7.14 -2.55 22.71
C LYS A 148 -7.80 -1.60 23.71
N GLY A 149 -9.09 -1.74 23.95
CA GLY A 149 -9.85 -0.88 24.86
C GLY A 149 -9.98 0.57 24.41
N ILE A 150 -9.96 0.82 23.09
CA ILE A 150 -10.06 2.13 22.46
C ILE A 150 -11.51 2.36 22.03
N CYS A 151 -12.02 3.58 22.17
CA CYS A 151 -13.34 3.98 21.72
C CYS A 151 -13.28 4.46 20.26
N LEU A 152 -14.18 3.97 19.41
CA LEU A 152 -14.32 4.42 18.03
C LEU A 152 -15.58 5.27 17.87
N HIS A 153 -15.43 6.48 17.36
CA HIS A 153 -16.53 7.34 16.93
C HIS A 153 -16.50 7.52 15.41
N MET A 154 -17.56 7.04 14.73
CA MET A 154 -17.70 7.24 13.30
C MET A 154 -18.89 8.17 13.01
N GLU A 155 -18.56 9.30 12.37
CA GLU A 155 -19.55 10.23 11.86
C GLU A 155 -19.53 10.20 10.33
N LYS A 156 -20.71 10.09 9.73
CA LYS A 156 -20.88 10.12 8.28
C LYS A 156 -21.99 11.06 7.90
N GLU A 157 -21.79 11.78 6.83
CA GLU A 157 -22.84 12.60 6.22
C GLU A 157 -24.03 11.71 5.80
N VAL A 158 -25.24 12.27 5.86
CA VAL A 158 -26.48 11.51 5.67
C VAL A 158 -26.58 10.89 4.27
N ASP A 159 -26.08 11.58 3.26
CA ASP A 159 -26.11 11.12 1.86
C ASP A 159 -24.72 11.31 1.22
N LEU A 160 -23.90 10.28 1.31
CA LEU A 160 -22.59 10.24 0.66
C LEU A 160 -22.69 9.89 -0.83
N GLY A 161 -23.79 9.25 -1.24
CA GLY A 161 -24.03 8.84 -2.63
C GLY A 161 -23.19 7.64 -3.09
N ILE A 162 -23.19 7.45 -4.41
CA ILE A 162 -22.47 6.38 -5.10
C ILE A 162 -21.15 6.93 -5.65
N PHE A 163 -20.05 6.22 -5.39
CA PHE A 163 -18.73 6.52 -5.94
C PHE A 163 -18.20 5.33 -6.74
N LYS A 164 -17.52 5.65 -7.83
CA LYS A 164 -16.82 4.65 -8.63
C LYS A 164 -15.39 4.50 -8.11
N THR A 165 -15.12 3.39 -7.43
CA THR A 165 -13.82 3.15 -6.78
C THR A 165 -13.51 1.65 -6.74
N ASP A 166 -12.27 1.31 -6.41
CA ASP A 166 -11.87 -0.05 -6.10
C ASP A 166 -12.12 -0.32 -4.63
N LYS A 167 -13.09 -1.20 -4.36
CA LYS A 167 -13.56 -1.53 -3.01
C LYS A 167 -12.44 -2.06 -2.11
N LEU A 168 -11.63 -2.99 -2.62
CA LEU A 168 -10.57 -3.63 -1.84
C LEU A 168 -9.44 -2.65 -1.50
N LEU A 169 -9.06 -1.78 -2.45
CA LEU A 169 -8.04 -0.78 -2.20
C LEU A 169 -8.52 0.30 -1.24
N LEU A 170 -9.78 0.73 -1.36
CA LEU A 170 -10.35 1.70 -0.45
C LEU A 170 -10.42 1.15 0.99
N GLU A 171 -10.91 -0.09 1.15
CA GLU A 171 -10.93 -0.77 2.45
C GLU A 171 -9.54 -0.84 3.07
N ARG A 172 -8.58 -1.30 2.29
CA ARG A 172 -7.21 -1.45 2.74
C ARG A 172 -6.59 -0.11 3.15
N ALA A 173 -6.82 0.95 2.38
CA ALA A 173 -6.33 2.29 2.69
C ALA A 173 -6.90 2.78 4.02
N ILE A 174 -8.21 2.70 4.20
CA ILE A 174 -8.89 3.13 5.43
C ILE A 174 -8.42 2.32 6.63
N MET A 175 -8.44 0.97 6.52
CA MET A 175 -8.06 0.08 7.61
C MET A 175 -6.59 0.20 8.01
N ASN A 176 -5.68 0.50 7.07
CA ASN A 176 -4.29 0.78 7.39
C ASN A 176 -4.14 2.04 8.27
N VAL A 177 -4.87 3.10 7.95
CA VAL A 177 -4.83 4.33 8.75
C VAL A 177 -5.48 4.11 10.11
N ILE A 178 -6.62 3.40 10.18
CA ILE A 178 -7.28 3.05 11.45
C ILE A 178 -6.37 2.16 12.31
N SER A 179 -5.72 1.15 11.72
CA SER A 179 -4.79 0.28 12.46
C SER A 179 -3.63 1.09 13.05
N ASN A 180 -3.06 2.03 12.30
CA ASN A 180 -2.03 2.93 12.80
C ASN A 180 -2.57 3.80 13.96
N ALA A 181 -3.76 4.38 13.80
CA ALA A 181 -4.40 5.16 14.86
C ALA A 181 -4.59 4.32 16.13
N VAL A 182 -5.03 3.04 16.00
CA VAL A 182 -5.17 2.10 17.13
C VAL A 182 -3.81 1.77 17.76
N ASP A 183 -2.75 1.62 16.96
CA ASP A 183 -1.42 1.27 17.47
C ASP A 183 -0.75 2.40 18.26
N TYR A 184 -1.02 3.65 17.87
CA TYR A 184 -0.41 4.83 18.50
C TYR A 184 -1.30 5.55 19.52
N SER A 185 -2.58 5.18 19.64
CA SER A 185 -3.48 5.74 20.64
C SER A 185 -3.15 5.22 22.05
N PRO A 186 -3.31 6.07 23.08
CA PRO A 186 -3.18 5.64 24.46
C PRO A 186 -4.30 4.66 24.85
N PRO A 187 -4.08 3.80 25.85
CA PRO A 187 -5.15 2.97 26.41
C PRO A 187 -6.36 3.82 26.83
N LEU A 188 -7.56 3.37 26.53
CA LEU A 188 -8.84 4.09 26.75
C LEU A 188 -8.98 5.39 25.94
N GLY A 189 -8.11 5.60 24.94
CA GLY A 189 -8.21 6.75 24.01
C GLY A 189 -9.40 6.62 23.06
N THR A 190 -9.58 7.66 22.25
CA THR A 190 -10.68 7.75 21.27
C THR A 190 -10.13 7.97 19.88
N ILE A 191 -10.71 7.27 18.90
CA ILE A 191 -10.46 7.50 17.47
C ILE A 191 -11.73 8.06 16.84
N TYR A 192 -11.60 9.18 16.15
CA TYR A 192 -12.68 9.82 15.43
C TYR A 192 -12.49 9.60 13.92
N VAL A 193 -13.50 9.06 13.26
CA VAL A 193 -13.54 8.89 11.81
C VAL A 193 -14.71 9.70 11.27
N THR A 194 -14.42 10.67 10.41
CA THR A 194 -15.47 11.44 9.74
C THR A 194 -15.44 11.20 8.24
N THR A 195 -16.61 11.05 7.65
CA THR A 195 -16.77 10.81 6.21
C THR A 195 -17.75 11.83 5.64
N GLN A 196 -17.27 12.61 4.68
CA GLN A 196 -18.07 13.65 4.03
C GLN A 196 -17.79 13.71 2.53
N LYS A 197 -18.76 14.19 1.78
CA LYS A 197 -18.61 14.48 0.36
C LYS A 197 -18.30 15.95 0.16
N VAL A 198 -17.14 16.22 -0.44
CA VAL A 198 -16.72 17.57 -0.79
C VAL A 198 -16.60 17.66 -2.30
N ASP A 199 -17.50 18.35 -2.96
CA ASP A 199 -17.65 18.40 -4.42
C ASP A 199 -17.79 17.00 -5.04
N HIS A 200 -16.75 16.55 -5.75
CA HIS A 200 -16.70 15.22 -6.38
C HIS A 200 -15.78 14.24 -5.64
N PHE A 201 -15.25 14.64 -4.48
CA PHE A 201 -14.32 13.84 -3.69
C PHE A 201 -14.99 13.30 -2.43
N LEU A 202 -14.64 12.06 -2.09
CA LEU A 202 -14.94 11.49 -0.80
C LEU A 202 -13.78 11.85 0.16
N HIS A 203 -14.09 12.64 1.19
CA HIS A 203 -13.14 13.04 2.21
C HIS A 203 -13.35 12.18 3.46
N ILE A 204 -12.31 11.41 3.82
CA ILE A 204 -12.30 10.57 5.02
C ILE A 204 -11.19 11.10 5.93
N SER A 205 -11.56 11.53 7.14
CA SER A 205 -10.62 12.01 8.15
C SER A 205 -10.60 11.04 9.32
N ILE A 206 -9.40 10.67 9.75
CA ILE A 206 -9.17 9.79 10.90
C ILE A 206 -8.28 10.56 11.86
N THR A 207 -8.75 10.76 13.09
CA THR A 207 -8.07 11.50 14.14
C THR A 207 -7.94 10.63 15.37
N ASP A 208 -6.74 10.51 15.90
CA ASP A 208 -6.41 9.77 17.11
C ASP A 208 -5.90 10.73 18.21
N GLU A 209 -5.85 10.21 19.44
CA GLU A 209 -5.29 10.92 20.61
C GLU A 209 -3.84 10.50 20.90
N GLY A 210 -3.14 9.97 19.93
CA GLY A 210 -1.76 9.52 20.06
C GLY A 210 -0.74 10.65 20.14
N THR A 211 0.53 10.27 20.17
CA THR A 211 1.65 11.24 20.30
C THR A 211 1.85 12.12 19.07
N GLY A 212 1.12 11.85 17.97
CA GLY A 212 1.24 12.55 16.70
C GLY A 212 2.55 12.21 15.98
N PHE A 213 2.74 12.86 14.83
CA PHE A 213 3.92 12.68 13.99
C PHE A 213 4.99 13.71 14.32
N THR A 214 6.25 13.27 14.37
CA THR A 214 7.39 14.21 14.36
C THR A 214 7.48 14.92 13.02
N SER A 215 8.14 16.09 12.96
CA SER A 215 8.34 16.80 11.68
C SER A 215 9.08 15.95 10.65
N GLU A 216 10.00 15.09 11.08
CA GLU A 216 10.70 14.12 10.23
C GLU A 216 9.74 13.04 9.72
N ALA A 217 8.88 12.50 10.58
CA ALA A 217 7.90 11.50 10.21
C ALA A 217 6.86 12.03 9.20
N ILE A 218 6.45 13.29 9.29
CA ILE A 218 5.53 13.91 8.32
C ILE A 218 6.17 13.98 6.92
N HIS A 219 7.45 14.34 6.83
CA HIS A 219 8.16 14.44 5.53
C HIS A 219 8.35 13.09 4.85
N HIS A 220 8.52 12.03 5.62
CA HIS A 220 8.78 10.68 5.13
C HIS A 220 7.60 9.71 5.27
N ALA A 221 6.43 10.20 5.72
CA ALA A 221 5.26 9.36 5.99
C ALA A 221 4.76 8.54 4.77
N GLN A 222 5.10 8.97 3.56
CA GLN A 222 4.77 8.29 2.30
C GLN A 222 5.88 7.34 1.81
N GLU A 223 7.05 7.36 2.46
CA GLU A 223 8.14 6.46 2.10
C GLU A 223 7.88 5.05 2.62
N GLN A 224 8.14 4.07 1.77
CA GLN A 224 8.00 2.66 2.15
C GLN A 224 9.04 2.33 3.25
N PHE A 225 8.60 1.62 4.30
CA PHE A 225 9.42 1.21 5.45
C PHE A 225 9.90 2.35 6.37
N PHE A 226 9.43 3.57 6.23
CA PHE A 226 9.76 4.60 7.19
C PHE A 226 9.09 4.30 8.54
N MET A 227 9.87 4.12 9.56
CA MET A 227 9.42 4.01 10.95
C MET A 227 9.95 5.20 11.72
N GLY A 228 9.07 6.07 12.20
CA GLY A 228 9.42 7.31 12.94
C GLY A 228 10.04 7.05 14.32
N ASP A 229 10.02 5.81 14.80
CA ASP A 229 10.52 5.47 16.13
C ASP A 229 11.87 4.75 16.05
N LYS A 230 12.94 5.46 16.45
CA LYS A 230 14.30 4.92 16.55
C LYS A 230 14.50 4.00 17.76
N SER A 231 13.51 3.85 18.64
CA SER A 231 13.64 3.08 19.90
C SER A 231 13.57 1.56 19.71
N ARG A 232 13.30 1.07 18.51
CA ARG A 232 13.19 -0.37 18.19
C ARG A 232 14.45 -1.00 17.58
N THR A 233 15.58 -0.31 17.60
CA THR A 233 16.90 -0.82 17.15
C THR A 233 17.89 -0.94 18.32
N SER A 234 17.48 -1.60 19.39
CA SER A 234 18.42 -1.98 20.48
C SER A 234 18.15 -3.41 20.90
#